data_8fdfce6499ae63601da2a2a748b20ec1
#
_entry.id   8fdfce6499ae63601da2a2a748b20ec1
#
_cell.length_a   1.000
_cell.length_b   1.000
_cell.length_c   1.000
_cell.angle_alpha   90.00
_cell.angle_beta   90.00
_cell.angle_gamma   90.00
#
_symmetry.space_group_name_H-M   'P 1'
#
loop_
_entity.id
_entity.type
_entity.pdbx_description
1 polymer ?
#
loop_
_entity_poly.entity_id
_entity_poly.type
_entity_poly.pdbx_seq_one_letter_code
_entity_poly.pdbx_strand_id
1 'polypeptide(L)'
;MLKKEKRKKMPWNPEHYSMKTEEVMKILEENKITNVHPVSSKFMDGWTIQDKLESYINILNTMDDMMDRYTWLMDFGKKSATVPERFKLPEFEVPGCQSQTWLVPHFTYEDTIYFTADSAALISKGMVCMLADVFSNSTRSDIATFELKELDGLNLDNLLTPGRRNGVYSMLKVIQGYGSRKD
;
A
#
# COMPACT_ATOMS: atom_id res chain seq x y z
N MET A 1 33.32 -9.72 5.20
CA MET A 1 32.06 -10.45 5.40
C MET A 1 31.20 -9.65 6.38
N LEU A 2 30.35 -8.75 5.86
CA LEU A 2 29.48 -7.92 6.69
C LEU A 2 28.35 -8.80 7.24
N LYS A 3 28.28 -8.96 8.55
CA LYS A 3 27.17 -9.63 9.24
C LYS A 3 25.89 -8.87 8.92
N LYS A 4 24.95 -9.50 8.22
CA LYS A 4 23.58 -9.01 8.11
C LYS A 4 23.00 -9.00 9.54
N GLU A 5 22.98 -7.83 10.17
CA GLU A 5 22.22 -7.63 11.40
C GLU A 5 20.76 -7.97 11.06
N LYS A 6 20.20 -8.95 11.77
CA LYS A 6 18.78 -9.24 11.74
C LYS A 6 18.06 -7.99 12.31
N ARG A 7 17.52 -7.15 11.42
CA ARG A 7 16.66 -6.03 11.85
C ARG A 7 15.56 -6.62 12.73
N LYS A 8 15.53 -6.22 14.00
CA LYS A 8 14.42 -6.54 14.90
C LYS A 8 13.15 -5.99 14.25
N LYS A 9 12.20 -6.84 13.91
CA LYS A 9 10.86 -6.38 13.54
C LYS A 9 10.33 -5.57 14.73
N MET A 10 10.11 -4.28 14.52
CA MET A 10 9.48 -3.46 15.55
C MET A 10 8.04 -3.98 15.76
N PRO A 11 7.59 -4.14 17.01
CA PRO A 11 6.21 -4.51 17.28
C PRO A 11 5.29 -3.43 16.71
N TRP A 12 4.15 -3.85 16.17
CA TRP A 12 3.14 -2.95 15.66
C TRP A 12 2.74 -1.93 16.75
N ASN A 13 3.02 -0.68 16.51
CA ASN A 13 2.61 0.42 17.36
C ASN A 13 1.74 1.38 16.52
N PRO A 14 0.43 1.51 16.81
CA PRO A 14 -0.44 2.44 16.10
C PRO A 14 0.06 3.89 16.15
N GLU A 15 0.81 4.29 17.17
CA GLU A 15 1.40 5.62 17.27
C GLU A 15 2.49 5.87 16.21
N HIS A 16 3.15 4.82 15.72
CA HIS A 16 4.15 4.92 14.65
C HIS A 16 3.53 5.34 13.30
N TYR A 17 2.25 5.06 13.11
CA TYR A 17 1.49 5.40 11.90
C TYR A 17 0.67 6.68 12.06
N SER A 18 0.75 7.32 13.22
CA SER A 18 0.20 8.65 13.49
C SER A 18 1.21 9.76 13.25
N MET A 19 2.29 9.50 12.49
CA MET A 19 3.24 10.56 12.14
C MET A 19 2.50 11.72 11.47
N LYS A 20 2.75 12.93 11.94
CA LYS A 20 2.17 14.13 11.35
C LYS A 20 2.68 14.28 9.91
N THR A 21 1.88 14.87 9.04
CA THR A 21 2.26 15.14 7.65
C THR A 21 3.62 15.84 7.57
N GLU A 22 3.88 16.80 8.46
CA GLU A 22 5.15 17.52 8.55
C GLU A 22 6.34 16.59 8.83
N GLU A 23 6.17 15.56 9.67
CA GLU A 23 7.22 14.59 9.97
C GLU A 23 7.52 13.72 8.76
N VAL A 24 6.49 13.30 8.03
CA VAL A 24 6.67 12.54 6.78
C VAL A 24 7.36 13.42 5.74
N MET A 25 6.90 14.65 5.55
CA MET A 25 7.53 15.60 4.63
C MET A 25 8.98 15.87 4.99
N LYS A 26 9.30 16.02 6.28
CA LYS A 26 10.66 16.17 6.76
C LYS A 26 11.54 14.97 6.42
N ILE A 27 11.04 13.73 6.63
CA ILE A 27 11.76 12.50 6.26
C ILE A 27 12.01 12.46 4.75
N LEU A 28 11.01 12.83 3.95
CA LEU A 28 11.13 12.89 2.50
C LEU A 28 12.19 13.91 2.08
N GLU A 29 12.20 15.10 2.67
CA GLU A 29 13.19 16.16 2.42
C GLU A 29 14.61 15.78 2.86
N GLU A 30 14.77 15.27 4.07
CA GLU A 30 16.08 14.84 4.62
C GLU A 30 16.73 13.74 3.76
N ASN A 31 15.92 12.89 3.15
CA ASN A 31 16.38 11.83 2.23
C ASN A 31 16.45 12.29 0.76
N LYS A 32 16.29 13.61 0.47
CA LYS A 32 16.31 14.19 -0.88
C LYS A 32 15.30 13.54 -1.83
N ILE A 33 14.12 13.29 -1.32
CA ILE A 33 13.03 12.60 -2.02
C ILE A 33 12.16 13.63 -2.75
N THR A 34 12.72 14.37 -3.68
CA THR A 34 12.04 15.51 -4.31
C THR A 34 11.22 15.15 -5.56
N ASN A 35 11.39 13.95 -6.13
CA ASN A 35 10.71 13.55 -7.35
C ASN A 35 10.31 12.08 -7.28
N VAL A 36 9.40 11.76 -6.36
CA VAL A 36 8.68 10.50 -6.49
C VAL A 36 7.50 10.78 -7.38
N HIS A 37 7.65 10.39 -8.63
CA HIS A 37 6.48 10.36 -9.50
C HIS A 37 5.48 9.41 -8.86
N PRO A 38 4.24 9.84 -8.61
CA PRO A 38 3.20 8.91 -8.19
C PRO A 38 3.19 7.76 -9.20
N VAL A 39 2.98 6.55 -8.69
CA VAL A 39 2.67 5.43 -9.59
C VAL A 39 1.59 5.96 -10.51
N SER A 40 1.83 5.91 -11.80
CA SER A 40 0.82 6.36 -12.76
C SER A 40 -0.40 5.48 -12.54
N SER A 41 -1.35 6.01 -11.79
CA SER A 41 -2.62 5.31 -11.62
C SER A 41 -3.18 5.06 -13.01
N LYS A 42 -3.50 3.81 -13.32
CA LYS A 42 -4.18 3.48 -14.57
C LYS A 42 -5.62 4.00 -14.59
N PHE A 43 -6.09 4.53 -13.47
CA PHE A 43 -7.43 5.09 -13.32
C PHE A 43 -7.44 6.57 -13.70
N MET A 44 -8.51 6.96 -14.35
CA MET A 44 -8.73 8.34 -14.78
C MET A 44 -9.02 9.25 -13.57
N ASP A 45 -8.71 10.52 -13.73
CA ASP A 45 -9.13 11.53 -12.76
C ASP A 45 -10.65 11.48 -12.56
N GLY A 46 -11.08 11.60 -11.29
CA GLY A 46 -12.49 11.55 -10.91
C GLY A 46 -13.01 10.17 -10.50
N TRP A 47 -12.21 9.11 -10.59
CA TRP A 47 -12.60 7.82 -10.05
C TRP A 47 -12.51 7.82 -8.52
N THR A 48 -13.57 7.33 -7.88
CA THR A 48 -13.60 7.12 -6.42
C THR A 48 -12.80 5.88 -6.02
N ILE A 49 -12.51 5.74 -4.73
CA ILE A 49 -11.91 4.50 -4.17
C ILE A 49 -12.78 3.30 -4.55
N GLN A 50 -14.10 3.44 -4.47
CA GLN A 50 -15.07 2.42 -4.83
C GLN A 50 -14.94 1.98 -6.28
N ASP A 51 -14.91 2.94 -7.22
CA ASP A 51 -14.79 2.64 -8.65
C ASP A 51 -13.52 1.86 -8.97
N LYS A 52 -12.42 2.26 -8.35
CA LYS A 52 -11.11 1.59 -8.53
C LYS A 52 -11.12 0.18 -7.96
N LEU A 53 -11.65 0.03 -6.74
CA LEU A 53 -11.75 -1.26 -6.07
C LEU A 53 -12.62 -2.22 -6.89
N GLU A 54 -13.80 -1.76 -7.33
CA GLU A 54 -14.71 -2.55 -8.15
C GLU A 54 -14.07 -2.99 -9.47
N SER A 55 -13.26 -2.12 -10.09
CA SER A 55 -12.49 -2.49 -11.28
C SER A 55 -11.56 -3.68 -11.02
N TYR A 56 -10.86 -3.71 -9.88
CA TYR A 56 -9.99 -4.84 -9.52
C TYR A 56 -10.79 -6.08 -9.15
N ILE A 57 -11.89 -5.94 -8.41
CA ILE A 57 -12.81 -7.04 -8.11
C ILE A 57 -13.30 -7.69 -9.40
N ASN A 58 -13.74 -6.90 -10.37
CA ASN A 58 -14.21 -7.39 -11.66
C ASN A 58 -13.09 -8.12 -12.42
N ILE A 59 -11.87 -7.58 -12.46
CA ILE A 59 -10.74 -8.26 -13.10
C ILE A 59 -10.47 -9.62 -12.45
N LEU A 60 -10.40 -9.68 -11.13
CA LEU A 60 -10.14 -10.94 -10.42
C LEU A 60 -11.29 -11.95 -10.60
N ASN A 61 -12.53 -11.49 -10.68
CA ASN A 61 -13.69 -12.34 -10.87
C ASN A 61 -13.84 -12.89 -12.30
N THR A 62 -13.10 -12.36 -13.29
CA THR A 62 -13.02 -12.98 -14.63
C THR A 62 -12.19 -14.26 -14.64
N MET A 63 -11.48 -14.55 -13.56
CA MET A 63 -10.60 -15.72 -13.43
C MET A 63 -11.25 -16.74 -12.50
N ASP A 64 -11.64 -17.89 -13.04
CA ASP A 64 -12.26 -18.96 -12.25
C ASP A 64 -11.23 -19.72 -11.42
N ASP A 65 -10.01 -19.88 -11.96
CA ASP A 65 -8.93 -20.59 -11.29
C ASP A 65 -8.16 -19.69 -10.31
N MET A 66 -7.92 -20.22 -9.12
CA MET A 66 -7.14 -19.57 -8.08
C MET A 66 -5.69 -19.29 -8.54
N MET A 67 -5.08 -20.20 -9.29
CA MET A 67 -3.73 -20.04 -9.80
C MET A 67 -3.62 -18.90 -10.81
N ASP A 68 -4.67 -18.68 -11.61
CA ASP A 68 -4.73 -17.54 -12.52
C ASP A 68 -4.77 -16.22 -11.77
N ARG A 69 -5.54 -16.14 -10.69
CA ARG A 69 -5.57 -14.96 -9.81
C ARG A 69 -4.21 -14.69 -9.14
N TYR A 70 -3.54 -15.75 -8.67
CA TYR A 70 -2.18 -15.65 -8.12
C TYR A 70 -1.19 -15.15 -9.15
N THR A 71 -1.22 -15.73 -10.34
CA THR A 71 -0.34 -15.34 -11.45
C THR A 71 -0.58 -13.89 -11.83
N TRP A 72 -1.84 -13.48 -11.92
CA TRP A 72 -2.19 -12.10 -12.22
C TRP A 72 -1.63 -11.12 -11.16
N LEU A 73 -1.78 -11.43 -9.86
CA LEU A 73 -1.26 -10.59 -8.78
C LEU A 73 0.28 -10.50 -8.82
N MET A 74 0.96 -11.61 -9.06
CA MET A 74 2.42 -11.60 -9.17
C MET A 74 2.89 -10.79 -10.38
N ASP A 75 2.22 -10.91 -11.51
CA ASP A 75 2.55 -10.16 -12.72
C ASP A 75 2.23 -8.67 -12.57
N PHE A 76 1.14 -8.35 -11.87
CA PHE A 76 0.83 -6.98 -11.50
C PHE A 76 1.94 -6.38 -10.63
N GLY A 77 2.40 -7.12 -9.62
CA GLY A 77 3.53 -6.72 -8.78
C GLY A 77 4.84 -6.54 -9.56
N LYS A 78 5.16 -7.42 -10.50
CA LYS A 78 6.35 -7.30 -11.37
C LYS A 78 6.31 -6.05 -12.25
N LYS A 79 5.14 -5.70 -12.76
CA LYS A 79 4.94 -4.54 -13.65
C LYS A 79 4.81 -3.22 -12.89
N SER A 80 4.54 -3.29 -11.59
CA SER A 80 4.43 -2.11 -10.74
C SER A 80 5.80 -1.48 -10.48
N ALA A 81 5.82 -0.16 -10.32
CA ALA A 81 7.04 0.55 -9.98
C ALA A 81 7.65 0.02 -8.67
N THR A 82 8.98 0.00 -8.62
CA THR A 82 9.72 -0.39 -7.42
C THR A 82 10.02 0.85 -6.58
N VAL A 83 9.82 0.76 -5.28
CA VAL A 83 10.26 1.80 -4.35
C VAL A 83 11.79 1.83 -4.32
N PRO A 84 12.43 2.96 -4.64
CA PRO A 84 13.89 3.08 -4.55
C PRO A 84 14.41 2.74 -3.16
N GLU A 85 15.61 2.15 -3.06
CA GLU A 85 16.17 1.71 -1.77
C GLU A 85 16.26 2.81 -0.71
N ARG A 86 16.50 4.06 -1.12
CA ARG A 86 16.54 5.23 -0.22
C ARG A 86 15.21 5.50 0.49
N PHE A 87 14.10 4.96 -0.03
CA PHE A 87 12.76 5.10 0.56
C PHE A 87 12.34 3.88 1.39
N LYS A 88 13.08 2.79 1.32
CA LYS A 88 12.79 1.58 2.10
C LYS A 88 13.22 1.78 3.55
N LEU A 89 12.67 2.83 4.15
CA LEU A 89 12.92 3.23 5.53
C LEU A 89 12.01 2.46 6.48
N PRO A 90 12.45 2.22 7.73
CA PRO A 90 11.62 1.59 8.77
C PRO A 90 10.28 2.29 8.99
N GLU A 91 10.25 3.62 8.82
CA GLU A 91 9.07 4.47 8.99
C GLU A 91 7.97 4.18 7.97
N PHE A 92 8.33 3.65 6.81
CA PHE A 92 7.40 3.28 5.75
C PHE A 92 7.16 1.78 5.66
N GLU A 93 7.77 0.98 6.53
CA GLU A 93 7.57 -0.46 6.56
C GLU A 93 6.20 -0.80 7.16
N VAL A 94 5.40 -1.60 6.45
CA VAL A 94 4.10 -2.07 6.92
C VAL A 94 4.32 -3.20 7.94
N PRO A 95 3.86 -3.05 9.19
CA PRO A 95 4.04 -4.07 10.21
C PRO A 95 3.16 -5.29 9.97
N GLY A 96 3.56 -6.43 10.50
CA GLY A 96 2.75 -7.65 10.48
C GLY A 96 2.67 -8.35 9.13
N CYS A 97 3.32 -7.86 8.09
CA CYS A 97 3.49 -8.58 6.84
C CYS A 97 4.53 -9.70 6.98
N GLN A 98 4.26 -10.86 6.38
CA GLN A 98 5.23 -11.97 6.37
C GLN A 98 6.52 -11.62 5.62
N SER A 99 6.41 -10.78 4.59
CA SER A 99 7.52 -10.24 3.81
C SER A 99 7.66 -8.76 4.08
N GLN A 100 8.88 -8.22 4.05
CA GLN A 100 9.08 -6.78 4.15
C GLN A 100 8.28 -6.08 3.07
N THR A 101 7.50 -5.11 3.47
CA THR A 101 6.57 -4.37 2.61
C THR A 101 6.63 -2.90 2.99
N TRP A 102 6.75 -2.03 2.01
CA TRP A 102 6.84 -0.58 2.21
C TRP A 102 5.68 0.12 1.52
N LEU A 103 5.16 1.14 2.17
CA LEU A 103 4.11 2.00 1.67
C LEU A 103 4.47 3.46 1.97
N VAL A 104 4.75 4.22 0.92
CA VAL A 104 5.21 5.61 1.01
C VAL A 104 4.09 6.54 0.57
N PRO A 105 3.59 7.43 1.46
CA PRO A 105 2.59 8.42 1.11
C PRO A 105 3.22 9.65 0.45
N HIS A 106 2.51 10.23 -0.51
CA HIS A 106 2.86 11.49 -1.16
C HIS A 106 1.67 12.43 -1.06
N PHE A 107 1.78 13.44 -0.21
CA PHE A 107 0.72 14.42 0.02
C PHE A 107 0.75 15.50 -1.06
N THR A 108 -0.43 15.89 -1.53
CA THR A 108 -0.60 16.97 -2.49
C THR A 108 -1.20 18.22 -1.83
N TYR A 109 -1.10 19.35 -2.53
CA TYR A 109 -1.73 20.61 -2.08
C TYR A 109 -3.27 20.57 -2.11
N GLU A 110 -3.86 19.61 -2.82
CA GLU A 110 -5.31 19.44 -2.95
C GLU A 110 -5.90 18.51 -1.89
N ASP A 111 -5.17 18.25 -0.80
CA ASP A 111 -5.54 17.32 0.28
C ASP A 111 -5.79 15.88 -0.21
N THR A 112 -5.16 15.49 -1.29
CA THR A 112 -5.14 14.11 -1.77
C THR A 112 -3.82 13.43 -1.43
N ILE A 113 -3.83 12.10 -1.38
CA ILE A 113 -2.64 11.30 -1.12
C ILE A 113 -2.42 10.35 -2.28
N TYR A 114 -1.16 10.27 -2.74
CA TYR A 114 -0.68 9.20 -3.62
C TYR A 114 0.18 8.25 -2.82
N PHE A 115 0.16 6.98 -3.19
CA PHE A 115 0.97 5.96 -2.55
C PHE A 115 1.91 5.29 -3.55
N THR A 116 3.17 5.12 -3.16
CA THR A 116 4.08 4.17 -3.80
C THR A 116 4.32 3.01 -2.87
N ALA A 117 4.45 1.81 -3.41
CA ALA A 117 4.54 0.60 -2.61
C ALA A 117 5.51 -0.42 -3.22
N ASP A 118 6.09 -1.26 -2.37
CA ASP A 118 6.96 -2.37 -2.77
C ASP A 118 6.95 -3.47 -1.71
N SER A 119 7.34 -4.66 -2.08
CA SER A 119 7.54 -5.77 -1.15
C SER A 119 8.65 -6.70 -1.63
N ALA A 120 9.30 -7.38 -0.68
CA ALA A 120 10.30 -8.40 -0.95
C ALA A 120 9.74 -9.69 -1.58
N ALA A 121 8.43 -9.91 -1.50
CA ALA A 121 7.76 -11.07 -2.11
C ALA A 121 6.73 -10.61 -3.15
N LEU A 122 6.73 -11.28 -4.33
CA LEU A 122 5.90 -10.86 -5.48
C LEU A 122 4.40 -10.82 -5.18
N ILE A 123 3.87 -11.81 -4.47
CA ILE A 123 2.44 -11.81 -4.13
C ILE A 123 2.08 -10.65 -3.20
N SER A 124 2.92 -10.38 -2.20
CA SER A 124 2.74 -9.25 -1.29
C SER A 124 2.92 -7.93 -2.04
N LYS A 125 3.85 -7.86 -3.00
CA LYS A 125 4.04 -6.70 -3.87
C LYS A 125 2.78 -6.46 -4.73
N GLY A 126 2.22 -7.49 -5.33
CA GLY A 126 0.97 -7.38 -6.09
C GLY A 126 -0.16 -6.81 -5.25
N MET A 127 -0.32 -7.31 -4.02
CA MET A 127 -1.37 -6.84 -3.11
C MET A 127 -1.16 -5.39 -2.66
N VAL A 128 0.04 -5.03 -2.20
CA VAL A 128 0.29 -3.66 -1.71
C VAL A 128 0.24 -2.64 -2.85
N CYS A 129 0.72 -2.99 -4.04
CA CYS A 129 0.65 -2.10 -5.21
C CYS A 129 -0.79 -1.93 -5.70
N MET A 130 -1.62 -2.97 -5.66
CA MET A 130 -3.04 -2.89 -5.98
C MET A 130 -3.77 -1.95 -5.00
N LEU A 131 -3.53 -2.11 -3.69
CA LEU A 131 -4.12 -1.20 -2.69
C LEU A 131 -3.60 0.23 -2.85
N ALA A 132 -2.30 0.41 -3.08
CA ALA A 132 -1.72 1.72 -3.34
C ALA A 132 -2.39 2.42 -4.53
N ASP A 133 -2.70 1.68 -5.59
CA ASP A 133 -3.39 2.21 -6.77
C ASP A 133 -4.86 2.55 -6.47
N VAL A 134 -5.57 1.68 -5.73
CA VAL A 134 -6.96 1.92 -5.32
C VAL A 134 -7.11 3.20 -4.49
N PHE A 135 -6.19 3.44 -3.55
CA PHE A 135 -6.29 4.59 -2.64
C PHE A 135 -5.57 5.85 -3.13
N SER A 136 -4.69 5.75 -4.14
CA SER A 136 -4.00 6.92 -4.69
C SER A 136 -4.96 7.92 -5.32
N ASN A 137 -4.58 9.20 -5.29
CA ASN A 137 -5.41 10.31 -5.78
C ASN A 137 -6.80 10.38 -5.12
N SER A 138 -6.86 10.05 -3.84
CA SER A 138 -8.08 10.12 -3.04
C SER A 138 -7.89 11.12 -1.91
N THR A 139 -8.98 11.76 -1.47
CA THR A 139 -8.90 12.70 -0.36
C THR A 139 -8.61 11.97 0.94
N ARG A 140 -8.03 12.68 1.91
CA ARG A 140 -7.81 12.13 3.25
C ARG A 140 -9.11 11.63 3.88
N SER A 141 -10.19 12.38 3.69
CA SER A 141 -11.50 12.02 4.22
C SER A 141 -12.01 10.71 3.65
N ASP A 142 -11.92 10.53 2.33
CA ASP A 142 -12.38 9.30 1.67
C ASP A 142 -11.57 8.08 2.15
N ILE A 143 -10.24 8.26 2.30
CA ILE A 143 -9.35 7.22 2.80
C ILE A 143 -9.70 6.86 4.26
N ALA A 144 -9.91 7.87 5.11
CA ALA A 144 -10.18 7.68 6.54
C ALA A 144 -11.52 7.00 6.81
N THR A 145 -12.51 7.24 5.97
CA THR A 145 -13.88 6.72 6.12
C THR A 145 -14.13 5.39 5.42
N PHE A 146 -13.14 4.88 4.67
CA PHE A 146 -13.25 3.60 3.98
C PHE A 146 -13.47 2.45 4.96
N GLU A 147 -14.45 1.59 4.69
CA GLU A 147 -14.76 0.47 5.55
C GLU A 147 -14.09 -0.84 5.07
N LEU A 148 -13.48 -1.57 6.01
CA LEU A 148 -12.79 -2.84 5.72
C LEU A 148 -13.64 -3.86 4.98
N LYS A 149 -14.95 -3.89 5.27
CA LYS A 149 -15.91 -4.81 4.63
C LYS A 149 -16.00 -4.62 3.11
N GLU A 150 -15.63 -3.45 2.61
CA GLU A 150 -15.66 -3.15 1.18
C GLU A 150 -14.62 -3.98 0.40
N LEU A 151 -13.57 -4.49 1.09
CA LEU A 151 -12.61 -5.42 0.50
C LEU A 151 -13.15 -6.84 0.31
N ASP A 152 -14.31 -7.18 0.88
CA ASP A 152 -14.87 -8.55 0.82
C ASP A 152 -15.04 -9.04 -0.60
N GLY A 153 -15.35 -8.14 -1.54
CA GLY A 153 -15.44 -8.44 -2.96
C GLY A 153 -14.16 -8.99 -3.59
N LEU A 154 -13.00 -8.74 -3.01
CA LEU A 154 -11.71 -9.30 -3.45
C LEU A 154 -11.56 -10.78 -3.10
N ASN A 155 -12.44 -11.32 -2.25
CA ASN A 155 -12.43 -12.73 -1.81
C ASN A 155 -11.07 -13.19 -1.26
N LEU A 156 -10.47 -12.37 -0.40
CA LEU A 156 -9.11 -12.57 0.12
C LEU A 156 -8.97 -13.87 0.91
N ASP A 157 -10.04 -14.37 1.53
CA ASP A 157 -10.04 -15.62 2.29
C ASP A 157 -9.71 -16.84 1.42
N ASN A 158 -10.17 -16.83 0.18
CA ASN A 158 -9.87 -17.88 -0.78
C ASN A 158 -8.57 -17.62 -1.54
N LEU A 159 -8.15 -16.36 -1.64
CA LEU A 159 -6.99 -15.97 -2.42
C LEU A 159 -5.67 -16.04 -1.64
N LEU A 160 -5.69 -15.82 -0.32
CA LEU A 160 -4.49 -15.65 0.49
C LEU A 160 -4.46 -16.59 1.70
N THR A 161 -3.25 -16.99 2.09
CA THR A 161 -3.05 -17.62 3.40
C THR A 161 -3.43 -16.66 4.53
N PRO A 162 -3.80 -17.16 5.73
CA PRO A 162 -4.17 -16.30 6.86
C PRO A 162 -3.12 -15.23 7.19
N GLY A 163 -1.85 -15.58 7.13
CA GLY A 163 -0.77 -14.62 7.40
C GLY A 163 -0.66 -13.51 6.36
N ARG A 164 -0.88 -13.80 5.08
CA ARG A 164 -0.90 -12.79 4.01
C ARG A 164 -2.15 -11.92 4.06
N ARG A 165 -3.30 -12.50 4.39
CA ARG A 165 -4.53 -11.75 4.62
C ARG A 165 -4.37 -10.74 5.76
N ASN A 166 -3.77 -11.14 6.87
CA ASN A 166 -3.46 -10.21 7.97
C ASN A 166 -2.53 -9.07 7.50
N GLY A 167 -1.61 -9.36 6.60
CA GLY A 167 -0.78 -8.34 5.96
C GLY A 167 -1.61 -7.31 5.18
N VAL A 168 -2.62 -7.74 4.42
CA VAL A 168 -3.53 -6.82 3.69
C VAL A 168 -4.29 -5.91 4.65
N TYR A 169 -4.82 -6.45 5.75
CA TYR A 169 -5.47 -5.62 6.76
C TYR A 169 -4.50 -4.63 7.42
N SER A 170 -3.25 -5.02 7.64
CA SER A 170 -2.23 -4.10 8.13
C SER A 170 -1.89 -3.00 7.13
N MET A 171 -1.78 -3.33 5.84
CA MET A 171 -1.59 -2.34 4.77
C MET A 171 -2.72 -1.31 4.77
N LEU A 172 -3.97 -1.78 4.86
CA LEU A 172 -5.13 -0.89 4.87
C LEU A 172 -5.15 0.02 6.11
N LYS A 173 -4.83 -0.51 7.30
CA LYS A 173 -4.73 0.31 8.51
C LYS A 173 -3.67 1.41 8.38
N VAL A 174 -2.53 1.11 7.76
CA VAL A 174 -1.50 2.11 7.48
C VAL A 174 -2.04 3.19 6.53
N ILE A 175 -2.70 2.79 5.44
CA ILE A 175 -3.33 3.72 4.49
C ILE A 175 -4.34 4.63 5.21
N GLN A 176 -5.23 4.05 6.01
CA GLN A 176 -6.22 4.81 6.79
C GLN A 176 -5.58 5.73 7.82
N GLY A 177 -4.49 5.29 8.44
CA GLY A 177 -3.69 6.12 9.35
C GLY A 177 -3.20 7.40 8.67
N TYR A 178 -2.77 7.30 7.41
CA TYR A 178 -2.38 8.47 6.63
C TYR A 178 -3.57 9.39 6.29
N GLY A 179 -4.75 8.85 6.02
CA GLY A 179 -5.97 9.62 5.80
C GLY A 179 -6.49 10.32 7.06
N SER A 180 -6.37 9.67 8.22
CA SER A 180 -6.94 10.15 9.49
C SER A 180 -6.11 11.23 10.19
N ARG A 181 -4.94 11.60 9.67
CA ARG A 181 -4.07 12.60 10.29
C ARG A 181 -4.73 13.97 10.32
N LYS A 182 -4.69 14.58 11.49
CA LYS A 182 -4.99 16.00 11.66
C LYS A 182 -3.65 16.73 11.65
N ASP A 183 -3.52 17.69 10.77
CA ASP A 183 -2.42 18.64 10.78
C ASP A 183 -2.48 19.53 12.02
#